data_47fa8d875538e67c578d945addadcab8
#
_entry.id   47fa8d875538e67c578d945addadcab8
#
_cell.length_a   1.000
_cell.length_b   1.000
_cell.length_c   1.000
_cell.angle_alpha   90.00
_cell.angle_beta   90.00
_cell.angle_gamma   90.00
#
_symmetry.space_group_name_H-M   'P 1'
#
loop_
_entity.id
_entity.type
_entity.pdbx_description
1 polymer ?
#
loop_
_entity_poly.entity_id
_entity_poly.type
_entity_poly.pdbx_seq_one_letter_code
_entity_poly.pdbx_strand_id
1 'polypeptide(L)'
;MCIRDRLNTLVKDKTGRNRFVLETFVKFGADKDILYAHKPHIGTDVLIDVVSQMRQEIISLGGEFCFHTQVTDIDLNSKTLKVVHNTKDTSEDTISAGAAVFAIGHSARDTFEMLYKHQIPMRAKSFAVGVRIEHPQTLIDHSQYGRDRGNDLPAAAYKLTENLDNGRGVYTFCMCPGGYVVCLLYTSDAADDLT
;
A
#
# COMPACT_ATOMS: atom_id res chain seq x y z
N MET A 1 2.34 -5.36 2.21
CA MET A 1 2.49 -4.00 1.66
C MET A 1 3.28 -3.17 2.64
N CYS A 2 4.47 -2.74 2.30
CA CYS A 2 5.30 -1.97 3.22
C CYS A 2 4.81 -0.51 3.22
N ILE A 3 4.27 -0.05 4.35
CA ILE A 3 3.83 1.35 4.54
C ILE A 3 5.02 2.32 4.44
N ARG A 4 6.22 1.80 4.65
CA ARG A 4 7.48 2.54 4.65
C ARG A 4 7.67 3.45 3.43
N ASP A 5 7.24 3.03 2.27
CA ASP A 5 7.54 3.73 1.03
C ASP A 5 6.58 4.88 0.74
N ARG A 6 5.39 4.81 1.28
CA ARG A 6 4.41 5.89 1.13
C ARG A 6 4.54 6.96 2.19
N LEU A 7 5.08 6.63 3.36
CA LEU A 7 5.26 7.58 4.46
C LEU A 7 6.55 8.41 4.35
N ASN A 8 7.53 7.97 3.58
CA ASN A 8 8.78 8.72 3.38
C ASN A 8 8.62 10.13 2.78
N THR A 9 7.56 10.35 2.02
CA THR A 9 7.26 11.65 1.42
C THR A 9 6.39 12.54 2.31
N LEU A 10 5.86 11.99 3.38
CA LEU A 10 4.79 12.58 4.17
C LEU A 10 5.29 13.36 5.39
N VAL A 11 6.52 13.13 5.82
CA VAL A 11 7.13 13.84 6.97
C VAL A 11 7.23 15.36 6.73
N LYS A 12 7.00 15.82 5.49
CA LYS A 12 7.00 17.24 5.11
C LYS A 12 5.62 17.88 5.04
N ASP A 13 4.58 17.18 5.43
CA ASP A 13 3.23 17.74 5.44
C ASP A 13 3.09 18.84 6.49
N LYS A 14 2.81 20.05 6.05
CA LYS A 14 2.60 21.20 6.92
C LYS A 14 1.15 21.32 7.41
N THR A 15 0.24 20.47 6.94
CA THR A 15 -1.20 20.53 7.26
C THR A 15 -1.56 19.74 8.52
N GLY A 16 -0.65 18.96 9.07
CA GLY A 16 -0.88 18.08 10.22
C GLY A 16 -1.65 16.79 9.91
N ARG A 17 -2.06 16.56 8.65
CA ARG A 17 -2.81 15.35 8.28
C ARG A 17 -2.01 14.09 8.44
N ASN A 18 -0.71 14.14 8.20
CA ASN A 18 0.18 13.01 8.40
C ASN A 18 0.25 12.61 9.87
N ARG A 19 0.37 13.61 10.74
CA ARG A 19 0.38 13.35 12.17
C ARG A 19 -0.93 12.69 12.61
N PHE A 20 -2.06 13.18 12.13
CA PHE A 20 -3.37 12.58 12.39
C PHE A 20 -3.42 11.09 11.95
N VAL A 21 -2.89 10.76 10.77
CA VAL A 21 -2.83 9.38 10.28
C VAL A 21 -1.94 8.51 11.18
N LEU A 22 -0.76 9.00 11.55
CA LEU A 22 0.17 8.25 12.41
C LEU A 22 -0.42 8.06 13.82
N GLU A 23 -1.03 9.09 14.40
CA GLU A 23 -1.72 9.00 15.68
C GLU A 23 -2.88 8.01 15.63
N THR A 24 -3.60 7.96 14.52
CA THR A 24 -4.64 6.96 14.28
C THR A 24 -4.06 5.54 14.30
N PHE A 25 -2.95 5.30 13.61
CA PHE A 25 -2.31 3.98 13.65
C PHE A 25 -1.84 3.62 15.06
N VAL A 26 -1.28 4.57 15.80
CA VAL A 26 -0.90 4.35 17.20
C VAL A 26 -2.11 4.04 18.08
N LYS A 27 -3.23 4.76 17.89
CA LYS A 27 -4.49 4.45 18.58
C LYS A 27 -4.92 2.99 18.39
N PHE A 28 -4.65 2.43 17.21
CA PHE A 28 -5.01 1.07 16.86
C PHE A 28 -3.85 0.05 16.97
N GLY A 29 -2.83 0.35 17.76
CA GLY A 29 -1.82 -0.63 18.18
C GLY A 29 -0.47 -0.55 17.47
N ALA A 30 -0.24 0.43 16.61
CA ALA A 30 1.10 0.67 16.10
C ALA A 30 2.01 1.28 17.18
N ASP A 31 3.30 1.01 17.08
CA ASP A 31 4.30 1.58 18.00
C ASP A 31 4.31 3.11 17.93
N LYS A 32 4.44 3.76 19.08
CA LYS A 32 4.54 5.23 19.20
C LYS A 32 5.75 5.81 18.50
N ASP A 33 6.79 5.03 18.29
CA ASP A 33 8.02 5.44 17.61
C ASP A 33 7.74 5.95 16.18
N ILE A 34 6.66 5.50 15.52
CA ILE A 34 6.29 6.00 14.21
C ILE A 34 5.96 7.49 14.17
N LEU A 35 5.64 8.10 15.32
CA LEU A 35 5.35 9.54 15.43
C LEU A 35 6.61 10.40 15.33
N TYR A 36 7.76 9.84 15.68
CA TYR A 36 9.03 10.54 15.78
C TYR A 36 10.09 10.05 14.80
N ALA A 37 9.90 8.83 14.28
CA ALA A 37 10.84 8.24 13.35
C ALA A 37 10.89 9.04 12.04
N HIS A 38 12.09 9.37 11.58
CA HIS A 38 12.28 10.03 10.28
C HIS A 38 11.73 9.20 9.11
N LYS A 39 11.73 7.87 9.25
CA LYS A 39 11.17 6.91 8.30
C LYS A 39 10.27 5.94 9.07
N PRO A 40 9.05 6.33 9.39
CA PRO A 40 8.15 5.48 10.15
C PRO A 40 7.88 4.17 9.41
N HIS A 41 7.87 3.08 10.14
CA HIS A 41 7.63 1.75 9.62
C HIS A 41 6.75 0.96 10.58
N ILE A 42 5.76 0.29 10.02
CA ILE A 42 4.92 -0.67 10.73
C ILE A 42 5.14 -2.02 10.06
N GLY A 43 5.57 -3.03 10.82
CA GLY A 43 5.72 -4.40 10.35
C GLY A 43 4.39 -4.96 9.83
N THR A 44 4.46 -5.89 8.89
CA THR A 44 3.26 -6.50 8.29
C THR A 44 2.43 -7.26 9.33
N ASP A 45 3.09 -7.88 10.29
CA ASP A 45 2.51 -8.56 11.44
C ASP A 45 1.65 -7.62 12.29
N VAL A 46 2.23 -6.50 12.73
CA VAL A 46 1.53 -5.47 13.50
C VAL A 46 0.42 -4.80 12.67
N LEU A 47 0.67 -4.59 11.37
CA LEU A 47 -0.31 -3.96 10.49
C LEU A 47 -1.60 -4.76 10.36
N ILE A 48 -1.55 -6.08 10.41
CA ILE A 48 -2.74 -6.95 10.39
C ILE A 48 -3.65 -6.60 11.57
N ASP A 49 -3.09 -6.47 12.76
CA ASP A 49 -3.82 -6.16 13.98
C ASP A 49 -4.37 -4.73 13.95
N VAL A 50 -3.56 -3.75 13.52
CA VAL A 50 -3.98 -2.34 13.38
C VAL A 50 -5.19 -2.23 12.45
N VAL A 51 -5.13 -2.83 11.27
CA VAL A 51 -6.23 -2.79 10.28
C VAL A 51 -7.46 -3.52 10.81
N SER A 52 -7.27 -4.65 11.50
CA SER A 52 -8.38 -5.37 12.12
C SER A 52 -9.10 -4.53 13.18
N GLN A 53 -8.36 -3.87 14.07
CA GLN A 53 -8.92 -2.99 15.09
C GLN A 53 -9.63 -1.78 14.48
N MET A 54 -9.04 -1.14 13.46
CA MET A 54 -9.68 -0.05 12.73
C MET A 54 -11.02 -0.50 12.11
N ARG A 55 -11.07 -1.70 11.55
CA ARG A 55 -12.32 -2.27 11.02
C ARG A 55 -13.36 -2.45 12.12
N GLN A 56 -12.97 -2.99 13.27
CA GLN A 56 -13.90 -3.17 14.40
C GLN A 56 -14.45 -1.84 14.92
N GLU A 57 -13.62 -0.81 14.98
CA GLU A 57 -14.07 0.55 15.35
C GLU A 57 -15.12 1.08 14.35
N ILE A 58 -14.88 0.93 13.05
CA ILE A 58 -15.85 1.35 12.03
C ILE A 58 -17.19 0.61 12.21
N ILE A 59 -17.15 -0.70 12.44
CA ILE A 59 -18.35 -1.50 12.70
C ILE A 59 -19.07 -1.02 13.96
N SER A 60 -18.34 -0.76 15.04
CA SER A 60 -18.92 -0.28 16.31
C SER A 60 -19.61 1.08 16.17
N LEU A 61 -19.17 1.87 15.21
CA LEU A 61 -19.75 3.18 14.87
C LEU A 61 -20.91 3.08 13.85
N GLY A 62 -21.34 1.87 13.48
CA GLY A 62 -22.44 1.62 12.55
C GLY A 62 -22.02 1.54 11.08
N GLY A 63 -20.73 1.47 10.79
CA GLY A 63 -20.23 1.23 9.44
C GLY A 63 -20.34 -0.24 9.04
N GLU A 64 -20.40 -0.51 7.74
CA GLU A 64 -20.52 -1.85 7.19
C GLU A 64 -19.34 -2.19 6.27
N PHE A 65 -18.98 -3.47 6.21
CA PHE A 65 -17.98 -4.01 5.30
C PHE A 65 -18.59 -5.12 4.44
N CYS A 66 -18.68 -4.88 3.16
CA CYS A 66 -19.16 -5.86 2.19
C CYS A 66 -17.98 -6.57 1.54
N PHE A 67 -17.52 -7.68 2.14
CA PHE A 67 -16.48 -8.53 1.55
C PHE A 67 -17.04 -9.34 0.38
N HIS A 68 -16.15 -9.80 -0.51
CA HIS A 68 -16.53 -10.55 -1.71
C HIS A 68 -17.53 -9.78 -2.59
N THR A 69 -17.47 -8.46 -2.56
CA THR A 69 -18.37 -7.57 -3.30
C THR A 69 -17.55 -6.69 -4.22
N GLN A 70 -17.81 -6.80 -5.51
CA GLN A 70 -17.13 -6.04 -6.56
C GLN A 70 -18.06 -4.95 -7.09
N VAL A 71 -17.58 -3.72 -7.17
CA VAL A 71 -18.28 -2.65 -7.89
C VAL A 71 -18.04 -2.84 -9.38
N THR A 72 -19.09 -3.06 -10.14
CA THR A 72 -19.04 -3.34 -11.59
C THR A 72 -19.46 -2.16 -12.45
N ASP A 73 -20.27 -1.25 -11.91
CA ASP A 73 -20.73 -0.07 -12.63
C ASP A 73 -21.12 1.06 -11.67
N ILE A 74 -21.20 2.28 -12.21
CA ILE A 74 -21.65 3.47 -11.48
C ILE A 74 -22.66 4.25 -12.31
N ASP A 75 -23.66 4.83 -11.65
CA ASP A 75 -24.53 5.85 -12.23
C ASP A 75 -24.42 7.15 -11.45
N LEU A 76 -23.83 8.15 -12.07
CA LEU A 76 -23.60 9.46 -11.44
C LEU A 76 -24.89 10.28 -11.28
N ASN A 77 -25.90 10.03 -12.10
CA ASN A 77 -27.16 10.77 -12.04
C ASN A 77 -28.03 10.27 -10.88
N SER A 78 -28.20 8.94 -10.80
CA SER A 78 -28.95 8.32 -9.71
C SER A 78 -28.14 8.17 -8.42
N LYS A 79 -26.81 8.40 -8.48
CA LYS A 79 -25.87 8.20 -7.38
C LYS A 79 -25.91 6.78 -6.84
N THR A 80 -25.82 5.82 -7.75
CA THR A 80 -25.85 4.40 -7.41
C THR A 80 -24.61 3.67 -7.90
N LEU A 81 -24.26 2.61 -7.19
CA LEU A 81 -23.19 1.66 -7.53
C LEU A 81 -23.84 0.31 -7.81
N LYS A 82 -23.56 -0.28 -8.96
CA LYS A 82 -23.88 -1.69 -9.20
C LYS A 82 -22.79 -2.55 -8.61
N VAL A 83 -23.16 -3.55 -7.87
CA VAL A 83 -22.26 -4.47 -7.21
C VAL A 83 -22.60 -5.91 -7.52
N VAL A 84 -21.56 -6.75 -7.54
CA VAL A 84 -21.70 -8.21 -7.67
C VAL A 84 -21.12 -8.83 -6.40
N HIS A 85 -21.94 -9.60 -5.72
CA HIS A 85 -21.53 -10.39 -4.59
C HIS A 85 -20.95 -11.73 -5.05
N ASN A 86 -19.63 -11.89 -4.97
CA ASN A 86 -18.91 -13.10 -5.37
C ASN A 86 -18.89 -14.12 -4.21
N THR A 87 -20.07 -14.55 -3.81
CA THR A 87 -20.28 -15.63 -2.82
C THR A 87 -20.60 -16.95 -3.52
N LYS A 88 -20.99 -18.00 -2.80
CA LYS A 88 -21.41 -19.29 -3.41
C LYS A 88 -22.52 -19.11 -4.44
N ASP A 89 -23.44 -18.20 -4.14
CA ASP A 89 -24.52 -17.78 -5.06
C ASP A 89 -24.23 -16.36 -5.49
N THR A 90 -23.67 -16.20 -6.70
CA THR A 90 -23.39 -14.88 -7.27
C THR A 90 -24.69 -14.11 -7.44
N SER A 91 -24.78 -12.91 -6.87
CA SER A 91 -25.94 -12.03 -6.96
C SER A 91 -25.51 -10.61 -7.30
N GLU A 92 -26.38 -9.91 -8.01
CA GLU A 92 -26.21 -8.49 -8.32
C GLU A 92 -27.09 -7.65 -7.41
N ASP A 93 -26.61 -6.47 -7.04
CA ASP A 93 -27.32 -5.51 -6.23
C ASP A 93 -26.96 -4.07 -6.63
N THR A 94 -27.73 -3.11 -6.13
CA THR A 94 -27.50 -1.68 -6.37
C THR A 94 -27.50 -0.93 -5.06
N ILE A 95 -26.38 -0.28 -4.78
CA ILE A 95 -26.16 0.50 -3.55
C ILE A 95 -26.30 1.99 -3.84
N SER A 96 -27.18 2.69 -3.15
CA SER A 96 -27.25 4.15 -3.20
C SER A 96 -26.16 4.77 -2.35
N ALA A 97 -25.47 5.79 -2.86
CA ALA A 97 -24.38 6.46 -2.15
C ALA A 97 -24.44 7.97 -2.37
N GLY A 98 -24.48 8.75 -1.30
CA GLY A 98 -24.39 10.21 -1.37
C GLY A 98 -23.03 10.69 -1.89
N ALA A 99 -21.97 9.92 -1.61
CA ALA A 99 -20.62 10.10 -2.13
C ALA A 99 -19.90 8.74 -2.19
N ALA A 100 -19.03 8.55 -3.17
CA ALA A 100 -18.21 7.35 -3.31
C ALA A 100 -16.72 7.73 -3.38
N VAL A 101 -15.89 6.99 -2.64
CA VAL A 101 -14.42 7.13 -2.66
C VAL A 101 -13.80 5.87 -3.21
N PHE A 102 -13.17 5.95 -4.38
CA PHE A 102 -12.46 4.84 -4.99
C PHE A 102 -11.02 4.80 -4.47
N ALA A 103 -10.72 3.87 -3.58
CA ALA A 103 -9.39 3.64 -3.00
C ALA A 103 -8.86 2.25 -3.38
N ILE A 104 -8.98 1.90 -4.66
CA ILE A 104 -8.82 0.56 -5.24
C ILE A 104 -7.37 0.14 -5.49
N GLY A 105 -6.40 1.00 -5.22
CA GLY A 105 -5.01 0.75 -5.54
C GLY A 105 -4.72 0.91 -7.05
N HIS A 106 -3.68 0.25 -7.55
CA HIS A 106 -3.20 0.45 -8.93
C HIS A 106 -3.55 -0.70 -9.89
N SER A 107 -4.01 -1.83 -9.37
CA SER A 107 -4.22 -3.07 -10.16
C SER A 107 -5.67 -3.33 -10.58
N ALA A 108 -6.62 -2.50 -10.17
CA ALA A 108 -8.04 -2.65 -10.48
C ALA A 108 -8.33 -2.12 -11.90
N ARG A 109 -7.83 -2.80 -12.93
CA ARG A 109 -7.94 -2.37 -14.33
C ARG A 109 -9.37 -2.30 -14.81
N ASP A 110 -10.17 -3.28 -14.45
CA ASP A 110 -11.61 -3.36 -14.72
C ASP A 110 -12.33 -2.11 -14.19
N THR A 111 -12.04 -1.70 -12.96
CA THR A 111 -12.62 -0.49 -12.39
C THR A 111 -12.12 0.77 -13.09
N PHE A 112 -10.82 0.85 -13.43
CA PHE A 112 -10.32 1.98 -14.21
C PHE A 112 -10.95 2.06 -15.59
N GLU A 113 -11.14 0.93 -16.27
CA GLU A 113 -11.83 0.89 -17.56
C GLU A 113 -13.29 1.34 -17.43
N MET A 114 -13.98 0.89 -16.40
CA MET A 114 -15.36 1.32 -16.10
C MET A 114 -15.42 2.83 -15.87
N LEU A 115 -14.55 3.40 -15.02
CA LEU A 115 -14.48 4.83 -14.76
C LEU A 115 -14.17 5.65 -16.05
N TYR A 116 -13.30 5.11 -16.91
CA TYR A 116 -12.99 5.74 -18.19
C TYR A 116 -14.18 5.75 -19.14
N LYS A 117 -14.95 4.65 -19.23
CA LYS A 117 -16.19 4.58 -20.01
C LYS A 117 -17.23 5.60 -19.54
N HIS A 118 -17.28 5.88 -18.26
CA HIS A 118 -18.14 6.94 -17.68
C HIS A 118 -17.55 8.37 -17.82
N GLN A 119 -16.47 8.51 -18.60
CA GLN A 119 -15.82 9.81 -18.86
C GLN A 119 -15.33 10.51 -17.58
N ILE A 120 -15.03 9.76 -16.52
CA ILE A 120 -14.40 10.32 -15.33
C ILE A 120 -13.00 10.84 -15.72
N PRO A 121 -12.66 12.09 -15.42
CA PRO A 121 -11.37 12.66 -15.80
C PRO A 121 -10.21 11.88 -15.18
N MET A 122 -9.38 11.28 -16.03
CA MET A 122 -8.19 10.54 -15.64
C MET A 122 -6.98 11.00 -16.43
N ARG A 123 -5.80 10.84 -15.84
CA ARG A 123 -4.52 11.08 -16.53
C ARG A 123 -3.52 10.01 -16.15
N ALA A 124 -2.71 9.61 -17.12
CA ALA A 124 -1.60 8.70 -16.88
C ALA A 124 -0.60 9.31 -15.88
N LYS A 125 -0.06 8.47 -15.02
CA LYS A 125 0.96 8.82 -14.05
C LYS A 125 2.18 7.93 -14.23
N SER A 126 3.36 8.52 -14.15
CA SER A 126 4.62 7.77 -14.18
C SER A 126 4.67 6.79 -13.00
N PHE A 127 5.22 5.63 -13.23
CA PHE A 127 5.43 4.58 -12.23
C PHE A 127 6.82 3.99 -12.37
N ALA A 128 7.28 3.29 -11.34
CA ALA A 128 8.56 2.58 -11.34
C ALA A 128 8.32 1.10 -11.58
N VAL A 129 9.14 0.51 -12.45
CA VAL A 129 9.16 -0.92 -12.75
C VAL A 129 10.50 -1.49 -12.30
N GLY A 130 10.48 -2.68 -11.73
CA GLY A 130 11.71 -3.32 -11.29
C GLY A 130 11.47 -4.77 -10.89
N VAL A 131 12.54 -5.40 -10.43
CA VAL A 131 12.55 -6.77 -9.92
C VAL A 131 12.70 -6.76 -8.40
N ARG A 132 12.23 -7.80 -7.75
CA ARG A 132 12.51 -8.07 -6.34
C ARG A 132 13.73 -8.95 -6.25
N ILE A 133 14.61 -8.63 -5.33
CA ILE A 133 15.86 -9.35 -5.12
C ILE A 133 15.96 -9.71 -3.64
N GLU A 134 16.34 -10.94 -3.37
CA GLU A 134 16.72 -11.40 -2.03
C GLU A 134 18.23 -11.67 -2.00
N HIS A 135 18.84 -11.33 -0.88
CA HIS A 135 20.22 -11.70 -0.56
C HIS A 135 20.30 -12.26 0.86
N PRO A 136 21.30 -13.09 1.15
CA PRO A 136 21.61 -13.39 2.55
C PRO A 136 21.87 -12.08 3.33
N GLN A 137 21.21 -11.90 4.48
CA GLN A 137 21.41 -10.70 5.29
C GLN A 137 22.87 -10.54 5.73
N THR A 138 23.58 -11.66 5.96
CA THR A 138 24.99 -11.67 6.30
C THR A 138 25.89 -11.01 5.24
N LEU A 139 25.54 -11.13 3.97
CA LEU A 139 26.27 -10.44 2.88
C LEU A 139 26.16 -8.92 3.02
N ILE A 140 24.99 -8.43 3.35
CA ILE A 140 24.75 -7.00 3.52
C ILE A 140 25.37 -6.50 4.81
N ASP A 141 25.22 -7.25 5.91
CA ASP A 141 25.83 -6.91 7.21
C ASP A 141 27.34 -6.79 7.07
N HIS A 142 27.99 -7.77 6.41
CA HIS A 142 29.44 -7.74 6.21
C HIS A 142 29.88 -6.57 5.32
N SER A 143 29.13 -6.29 4.25
CA SER A 143 29.39 -5.15 3.37
C SER A 143 29.28 -3.79 4.08
N GLN A 144 28.34 -3.64 4.99
CA GLN A 144 28.06 -2.37 5.68
C GLN A 144 28.88 -2.19 6.96
N TYR A 145 29.13 -3.25 7.71
CA TYR A 145 29.83 -3.20 8.99
C TYR A 145 31.28 -3.67 8.92
N GLY A 146 31.71 -4.27 7.80
CA GLY A 146 33.05 -4.87 7.68
C GLY A 146 33.28 -6.12 8.53
N ARG A 147 32.24 -6.62 9.21
CA ARG A 147 32.24 -7.80 10.07
C ARG A 147 30.83 -8.38 10.18
N ASP A 148 30.73 -9.57 10.75
CA ASP A 148 29.44 -10.09 11.16
C ASP A 148 28.82 -9.22 12.26
N ARG A 149 27.51 -8.94 12.15
CA ARG A 149 26.87 -7.98 13.05
C ARG A 149 26.75 -8.45 14.52
N GLY A 150 26.77 -9.77 14.75
CA GLY A 150 26.49 -10.34 16.07
C GLY A 150 25.07 -9.99 16.57
N ASN A 151 24.93 -9.79 17.89
CA ASN A 151 23.69 -9.37 18.52
C ASN A 151 23.65 -7.88 18.87
N ASP A 152 24.73 -7.16 18.62
CA ASP A 152 24.96 -5.78 19.01
C ASP A 152 24.53 -4.76 17.94
N LEU A 153 24.35 -5.20 16.70
CA LEU A 153 24.00 -4.33 15.59
C LEU A 153 22.64 -4.76 14.96
N PRO A 154 21.87 -3.80 14.48
CA PRO A 154 20.65 -4.12 13.72
C PRO A 154 20.99 -4.73 12.36
N ALA A 155 20.05 -5.40 11.73
CA ALA A 155 20.20 -5.86 10.35
C ALA A 155 20.49 -4.69 9.42
N ALA A 156 21.61 -4.76 8.67
CA ALA A 156 22.06 -3.68 7.81
C ALA A 156 21.12 -3.46 6.64
N ALA A 157 20.94 -2.21 6.27
CA ALA A 157 20.19 -1.78 5.09
C ALA A 157 21.11 -1.08 4.11
N TYR A 158 20.69 -1.04 2.83
CA TYR A 158 21.36 -0.22 1.82
C TYR A 158 20.35 0.59 1.00
N LYS A 159 20.83 1.64 0.39
CA LYS A 159 20.09 2.40 -0.61
C LYS A 159 21.04 2.77 -1.73
N LEU A 160 20.70 2.34 -2.93
CA LEU A 160 21.45 2.63 -4.14
C LEU A 160 20.56 3.48 -5.07
N THR A 161 21.17 4.45 -5.73
CA THR A 161 20.51 5.28 -6.74
C THR A 161 21.51 5.61 -7.82
N GLU A 162 21.09 5.51 -9.07
CA GLU A 162 21.88 5.88 -10.22
C GLU A 162 21.00 6.56 -11.26
N ASN A 163 21.55 7.55 -11.95
CA ASN A 163 20.90 8.17 -13.09
C ASN A 163 21.59 7.72 -14.35
N LEU A 164 20.82 7.11 -15.24
CA LEU A 164 21.32 6.64 -16.52
C LEU A 164 21.43 7.80 -17.52
N ASP A 165 22.30 7.65 -18.53
CA ASP A 165 22.51 8.66 -19.58
C ASP A 165 21.23 9.03 -20.35
N ASN A 166 20.25 8.14 -20.40
CA ASN A 166 18.94 8.38 -21.01
C ASN A 166 17.95 9.14 -20.12
N GLY A 167 18.40 9.65 -18.96
CA GLY A 167 17.59 10.39 -18.00
C GLY A 167 16.69 9.56 -17.09
N ARG A 168 16.77 8.22 -17.14
CA ARG A 168 16.04 7.34 -16.23
C ARG A 168 16.81 7.15 -14.93
N GLY A 169 16.10 7.24 -13.80
CA GLY A 169 16.64 6.88 -12.49
C GLY A 169 16.46 5.38 -12.22
N VAL A 170 17.52 4.73 -11.74
CA VAL A 170 17.48 3.38 -11.18
C VAL A 170 17.75 3.48 -9.69
N TYR A 171 16.95 2.81 -8.87
CA TYR A 171 17.10 2.90 -7.43
C TYR A 171 16.57 1.68 -6.71
N THR A 172 17.16 1.39 -5.56
CA THR A 172 16.60 0.40 -4.63
C THR A 172 15.40 0.99 -3.90
N PHE A 173 14.36 0.20 -3.81
CA PHE A 173 13.09 0.60 -3.22
C PHE A 173 12.61 -0.49 -2.25
N CYS A 174 12.05 -0.12 -1.12
CA CYS A 174 11.52 -1.09 -0.16
C CYS A 174 12.56 -2.11 0.35
N MET A 175 13.78 -1.70 0.62
CA MET A 175 14.74 -2.61 1.26
C MET A 175 14.27 -2.93 2.69
N CYS A 176 14.02 -4.22 2.95
CA CYS A 176 13.57 -4.73 4.26
C CYS A 176 14.67 -5.61 4.87
N PRO A 177 15.55 -5.06 5.73
CA PRO A 177 16.61 -5.83 6.35
C PRO A 177 16.04 -6.98 7.19
N GLY A 178 16.58 -8.18 7.01
CA GLY A 178 16.13 -9.39 7.70
C GLY A 178 14.77 -9.93 7.26
N GLY A 179 14.12 -9.32 6.28
CA GLY A 179 12.84 -9.76 5.74
C GLY A 179 12.98 -10.72 4.56
N TYR A 180 11.86 -11.32 4.19
CA TYR A 180 11.72 -12.16 3.01
C TYR A 180 10.82 -11.50 1.97
N VAL A 181 11.00 -11.84 0.70
CA VAL A 181 10.06 -11.44 -0.36
C VAL A 181 8.73 -12.16 -0.12
N VAL A 182 7.68 -11.39 0.09
CA VAL A 182 6.34 -11.93 0.24
C VAL A 182 5.66 -11.93 -1.12
N CYS A 183 5.40 -13.10 -1.67
CA CYS A 183 4.77 -13.29 -2.98
C CYS A 183 3.28 -12.96 -3.02
N LEU A 184 2.70 -12.38 -1.98
CA LEU A 184 1.27 -12.02 -1.92
C LEU A 184 0.88 -10.91 -2.92
N LEU A 185 1.85 -10.30 -3.58
CA LEU A 185 1.62 -9.27 -4.60
C LEU A 185 1.83 -9.81 -6.03
N TYR A 186 1.75 -11.11 -6.21
CA TYR A 186 1.99 -11.78 -7.48
C TYR A 186 1.07 -11.28 -8.60
N THR A 187 -0.14 -10.87 -8.25
CA THR A 187 -1.13 -10.34 -9.20
C THR A 187 -1.19 -8.82 -9.26
N SER A 188 -0.40 -8.13 -8.44
CA SER A 188 -0.39 -6.67 -8.34
C SER A 188 0.94 -6.06 -8.70
N ASP A 189 1.87 -6.85 -9.26
CA ASP A 189 3.16 -6.33 -9.65
C ASP A 189 3.03 -5.52 -10.94
N ALA A 190 3.51 -4.29 -10.90
CA ALA A 190 3.51 -3.40 -12.07
C ALA A 190 4.30 -3.98 -13.26
N ALA A 191 5.12 -5.02 -13.03
CA ALA A 191 5.81 -5.74 -14.08
C ALA A 191 4.88 -6.65 -14.89
N ASP A 192 3.82 -7.21 -14.27
CA ASP A 192 2.82 -8.01 -14.97
C ASP A 192 1.90 -7.13 -15.84
N ASP A 193 1.89 -5.83 -15.55
CA ASP A 193 1.08 -4.84 -16.26
C ASP A 193 1.68 -4.42 -17.63
N LEU A 194 2.85 -4.94 -17.99
CA LEU A 194 3.54 -4.62 -19.24
C LEU A 194 3.44 -5.75 -20.28
N THR A 195 2.79 -6.83 -19.96
CA THR A 195 2.44 -7.89 -20.89
C THR A 195 0.96 -7.77 -21.28
#